data_eea683a6355a92af2dd3a9b7b51d0752
#
_entry.id   eea683a6355a92af2dd3a9b7b51d0752
#
_cell.length_a   1.000
_cell.length_b   1.000
_cell.length_c   1.000
_cell.angle_alpha   90.00
_cell.angle_beta   90.00
_cell.angle_gamma   90.00
#
_symmetry.space_group_name_H-M   'P 1'
#
loop_
_entity.id
_entity.type
_entity.pdbx_description
1 polymer ?
#
loop_
_entity_poly.entity_id
_entity_poly.type
_entity_poly.pdbx_seq_one_letter_code
_entity_poly.pdbx_strand_id
1 'polypeptide(L)'
;MSPSEPRSAGPDAPDREDHGFKKVLGRLDAIALGFGAMIGFGWVILTGDWLAEAGTMGSVLALVTGGLIMAVVGLVYGELVAAMPYAGGEHNYLLRGMGARWAFVGSWAITGGYITIVAFEAVAVPRTLQYIFPGLSQIPLWTVAGFEVNLTWALVGSLTAVIITAINIRGVKHASMVQIFVILFLLIVGLMMIFGAFTRGSVDTMEPFFTSGTAGFFLVLVTVPFLFVGFDVIPQVSEEMHLPAKQLGGTIIVSVLLAAAWYVMVVLTTSSAMSGADIAGADIAVADAMGAMFSSTAVANLLIAGGLAGILTSWNSLLMGASRLLWALGNSRMVPQWFGRLHPKYGTPANALLFVGALSFVAPFFGAEMLGWLVDSGSPSIVIAYALVSVVFVILRRSEPGMERPFRIGGHGHGGTAIGVLSVVLCLALISLYLPGMPAFLSAPAWTIFGLWWLLGLVFLLRIPTGIRPGADAEHRLVADVERRRQRS
;
A
#
# COMPACT_ATOMS: atom_id res chain seq x y z
N MET A 1 58.96 21.70 7.45
CA MET A 1 57.99 20.82 6.78
C MET A 1 57.69 19.66 7.73
N SER A 2 56.59 19.76 8.44
CA SER A 2 56.15 18.74 9.36
C SER A 2 55.04 17.92 8.69
N PRO A 3 55.00 16.58 8.79
CA PRO A 3 53.95 15.77 8.14
C PRO A 3 52.65 15.93 8.91
N SER A 4 51.60 16.21 8.15
CA SER A 4 50.22 16.29 8.64
C SER A 4 49.74 14.91 9.11
N GLU A 5 49.36 14.80 10.37
CA GLU A 5 48.63 13.65 10.91
C GLU A 5 47.30 13.43 10.22
N PRO A 6 46.90 12.20 9.93
CA PRO A 6 45.54 11.93 9.42
C PRO A 6 44.51 12.17 10.51
N ARG A 7 43.49 12.98 10.21
CA ARG A 7 42.31 13.17 11.06
C ARG A 7 41.69 11.82 11.41
N SER A 8 41.62 11.54 12.72
CA SER A 8 40.85 10.42 13.25
C SER A 8 39.41 10.52 12.80
N ALA A 9 38.93 9.50 12.10
CA ALA A 9 37.52 9.27 11.87
C ALA A 9 36.77 9.27 13.20
N GLY A 10 35.66 9.98 13.29
CA GLY A 10 34.77 9.99 14.45
C GLY A 10 34.23 8.58 14.72
N PRO A 11 33.64 8.32 15.90
CA PRO A 11 33.20 6.99 16.29
C PRO A 11 32.19 6.49 15.26
N ASP A 12 32.57 5.44 14.53
CA ASP A 12 31.79 4.74 13.55
C ASP A 12 30.41 4.41 14.12
N ALA A 13 29.36 4.78 13.39
CA ALA A 13 28.06 4.18 13.59
C ALA A 13 28.26 2.66 13.49
N PRO A 14 27.74 1.85 14.43
CA PRO A 14 27.98 0.41 14.42
C PRO A 14 27.62 -0.13 13.04
N ASP A 15 28.59 -0.79 12.39
CA ASP A 15 28.40 -1.53 11.15
C ASP A 15 27.18 -2.44 11.34
N ARG A 16 26.03 -2.04 10.77
CA ARG A 16 24.91 -2.97 10.66
C ARG A 16 25.33 -3.99 9.63
N GLU A 17 25.41 -5.22 10.06
CA GLU A 17 25.67 -6.37 9.19
C GLU A 17 24.82 -6.25 7.91
N ASP A 18 25.48 -6.43 6.78
CA ASP A 18 24.82 -6.52 5.47
C ASP A 18 23.82 -7.67 5.53
N HIS A 19 22.53 -7.36 5.65
CA HIS A 19 21.46 -8.35 5.85
C HIS A 19 21.28 -9.28 4.64
N GLY A 20 22.13 -9.18 3.62
CA GLY A 20 22.18 -10.09 2.49
C GLY A 20 21.16 -9.80 1.38
N PHE A 21 20.45 -8.66 1.41
CA PHE A 21 19.65 -8.20 0.28
C PHE A 21 20.55 -7.71 -0.85
N LYS A 22 20.25 -8.17 -2.08
CA LYS A 22 21.02 -7.76 -3.26
C LYS A 22 20.44 -6.46 -3.81
N LYS A 23 21.28 -5.44 -3.97
CA LYS A 23 20.92 -4.20 -4.67
C LYS A 23 20.71 -4.51 -6.15
N VAL A 24 19.49 -4.33 -6.65
CA VAL A 24 19.11 -4.66 -8.04
C VAL A 24 18.13 -3.65 -8.65
N LEU A 25 17.56 -2.73 -7.84
CA LEU A 25 16.52 -1.79 -8.25
C LEU A 25 17.10 -0.41 -8.55
N GLY A 26 16.85 0.12 -9.75
CA GLY A 26 17.20 1.48 -10.17
C GLY A 26 16.07 2.49 -9.88
N ARG A 27 16.23 3.73 -10.38
CA ARG A 27 15.26 4.82 -10.16
C ARG A 27 13.91 4.56 -10.83
N LEU A 28 13.92 4.04 -12.05
CA LEU A 28 12.68 3.71 -12.76
C LEU A 28 11.95 2.56 -12.06
N ASP A 29 12.71 1.56 -11.57
CA ASP A 29 12.14 0.45 -10.81
C ASP A 29 11.47 0.95 -9.51
N ALA A 30 12.08 1.91 -8.82
CA ALA A 30 11.53 2.49 -7.59
C ALA A 30 10.25 3.29 -7.84
N ILE A 31 10.19 4.10 -8.92
CA ILE A 31 8.97 4.81 -9.32
C ILE A 31 7.91 3.79 -9.75
N ALA A 32 8.29 2.80 -10.56
CA ALA A 32 7.39 1.75 -11.00
C ALA A 32 6.83 0.94 -9.83
N LEU A 33 7.66 0.65 -8.83
CA LEU A 33 7.25 -0.04 -7.61
C LEU A 33 6.22 0.78 -6.83
N GLY A 34 6.51 2.04 -6.51
CA GLY A 34 5.62 2.90 -5.75
C GLY A 34 4.34 3.25 -6.50
N PHE A 35 4.46 3.76 -7.73
CA PHE A 35 3.31 4.10 -8.57
C PHE A 35 2.47 2.87 -8.94
N GLY A 36 3.13 1.78 -9.39
CA GLY A 36 2.44 0.55 -9.76
C GLY A 36 1.77 -0.16 -8.59
N ALA A 37 2.26 0.02 -7.35
CA ALA A 37 1.58 -0.46 -6.16
C ALA A 37 0.27 0.30 -5.91
N MET A 38 0.26 1.61 -6.11
CA MET A 38 -0.90 2.48 -5.90
C MET A 38 -1.96 2.34 -6.99
N ILE A 39 -1.60 2.07 -8.25
CA ILE A 39 -2.55 1.93 -9.36
C ILE A 39 -2.93 0.46 -9.63
N GLY A 40 -3.13 -0.33 -8.57
CA GLY A 40 -3.67 -1.69 -8.66
C GLY A 40 -5.04 -1.75 -9.35
N PHE A 41 -5.96 -2.50 -8.80
CA PHE A 41 -7.27 -2.67 -9.39
C PHE A 41 -8.35 -1.70 -8.84
N GLY A 42 -8.08 -1.02 -7.75
CA GLY A 42 -9.07 -0.16 -7.08
C GLY A 42 -9.75 0.84 -8.02
N TRP A 43 -9.02 1.43 -8.96
CA TRP A 43 -9.57 2.38 -9.93
C TRP A 43 -10.54 1.76 -10.93
N VAL A 44 -10.43 0.48 -11.24
CA VAL A 44 -11.36 -0.21 -12.16
C VAL A 44 -12.67 -0.53 -11.46
N ILE A 45 -12.62 -1.08 -10.24
CA ILE A 45 -13.81 -1.52 -9.50
C ILE A 45 -14.51 -0.38 -8.78
N LEU A 46 -13.77 0.48 -8.08
CA LEU A 46 -14.37 1.43 -7.14
C LEU A 46 -14.83 2.74 -7.79
N THR A 47 -14.42 3.03 -9.03
CA THR A 47 -14.80 4.30 -9.69
C THR A 47 -16.31 4.44 -9.89
N GLY A 48 -17.00 3.35 -10.20
CA GLY A 48 -18.47 3.35 -10.31
C GLY A 48 -19.13 3.73 -8.98
N ASP A 49 -18.68 3.15 -7.88
CA ASP A 49 -19.17 3.43 -6.54
C ASP A 49 -18.88 4.89 -6.14
N TRP A 50 -17.68 5.40 -6.41
CA TRP A 50 -17.34 6.80 -6.11
C TRP A 50 -18.24 7.78 -6.85
N LEU A 51 -18.49 7.52 -8.14
CA LEU A 51 -19.38 8.35 -8.95
C LEU A 51 -20.83 8.27 -8.47
N ALA A 52 -21.30 7.10 -8.05
CA ALA A 52 -22.63 6.91 -7.49
C ALA A 52 -22.80 7.64 -6.14
N GLU A 53 -21.80 7.52 -5.24
CA GLU A 53 -21.85 8.07 -3.89
C GLU A 53 -21.62 9.57 -3.85
N ALA A 54 -20.65 10.10 -4.59
CA ALA A 54 -20.22 11.49 -4.48
C ALA A 54 -20.54 12.34 -5.72
N GLY A 55 -20.87 11.73 -6.84
CA GLY A 55 -20.93 12.41 -8.13
C GLY A 55 -19.54 12.75 -8.67
N THR A 56 -19.49 13.33 -9.85
CA THR A 56 -18.20 13.58 -10.53
C THR A 56 -17.28 14.52 -9.73
N MET A 57 -17.76 15.71 -9.39
CA MET A 57 -16.92 16.69 -8.67
C MET A 57 -16.70 16.31 -7.21
N GLY A 58 -17.68 15.66 -6.56
CA GLY A 58 -17.51 15.13 -5.21
C GLY A 58 -16.37 14.10 -5.16
N SER A 59 -16.31 13.17 -6.11
CA SER A 59 -15.24 12.18 -6.23
C SER A 59 -13.89 12.83 -6.54
N VAL A 60 -13.83 13.77 -7.50
CA VAL A 60 -12.59 14.51 -7.83
C VAL A 60 -12.06 15.26 -6.61
N LEU A 61 -12.90 16.00 -5.90
CA LEU A 61 -12.48 16.75 -4.71
C LEU A 61 -11.99 15.82 -3.59
N ALA A 62 -12.66 14.68 -3.38
CA ALA A 62 -12.23 13.70 -2.39
C ALA A 62 -10.86 13.08 -2.75
N LEU A 63 -10.65 12.68 -4.00
CA LEU A 63 -9.39 12.11 -4.47
C LEU A 63 -8.25 13.13 -4.47
N VAL A 64 -8.50 14.38 -4.86
CA VAL A 64 -7.50 15.46 -4.78
C VAL A 64 -7.15 15.76 -3.31
N THR A 65 -8.14 15.89 -2.45
CA THR A 65 -7.93 16.14 -1.01
C THR A 65 -7.15 14.97 -0.38
N GLY A 66 -7.57 13.74 -0.64
CA GLY A 66 -6.89 12.55 -0.15
C GLY A 66 -5.48 12.42 -0.72
N GLY A 67 -5.27 12.69 -2.01
CA GLY A 67 -3.95 12.71 -2.64
C GLY A 67 -3.02 13.75 -2.02
N LEU A 68 -3.53 14.95 -1.67
CA LEU A 68 -2.76 15.96 -0.93
C LEU A 68 -2.42 15.50 0.49
N ILE A 69 -3.35 14.85 1.19
CA ILE A 69 -3.09 14.24 2.50
C ILE A 69 -1.98 13.21 2.38
N MET A 70 -2.08 12.30 1.40
CA MET A 70 -1.05 11.28 1.16
C MET A 70 0.29 11.87 0.72
N ALA A 71 0.29 13.00 -0.01
CA ALA A 71 1.52 13.71 -0.34
C ALA A 71 2.21 14.28 0.91
N VAL A 72 1.46 14.81 1.88
CA VAL A 72 2.01 15.27 3.16
C VAL A 72 2.59 14.10 3.96
N VAL A 73 1.90 12.96 4.01
CA VAL A 73 2.42 11.72 4.62
C VAL A 73 3.66 11.24 3.86
N GLY A 74 3.63 11.24 2.53
CA GLY A 74 4.75 10.85 1.67
C GLY A 74 6.00 11.72 1.88
N LEU A 75 5.85 13.02 2.16
CA LEU A 75 6.96 13.89 2.54
C LEU A 75 7.65 13.40 3.83
N VAL A 76 6.86 13.04 4.84
CA VAL A 76 7.37 12.49 6.12
C VAL A 76 8.15 11.20 5.86
N TYR A 77 7.58 10.26 5.11
CA TYR A 77 8.25 9.03 4.71
C TYR A 77 9.53 9.27 3.90
N GLY A 78 9.47 10.25 2.98
CA GLY A 78 10.61 10.62 2.15
C GLY A 78 11.84 11.09 2.94
N GLU A 79 11.63 11.88 4.01
CA GLU A 79 12.74 12.28 4.88
C GLU A 79 13.24 11.12 5.73
N LEU A 80 12.33 10.28 6.26
CA LEU A 80 12.70 9.16 7.10
C LEU A 80 13.47 8.09 6.31
N VAL A 81 13.05 7.74 5.09
CA VAL A 81 13.77 6.76 4.26
C VAL A 81 15.13 7.29 3.82
N ALA A 82 15.24 8.58 3.56
CA ALA A 82 16.53 9.19 3.21
C ALA A 82 17.52 9.20 4.42
N ALA A 83 16.99 9.34 5.64
CA ALA A 83 17.79 9.30 6.85
C ALA A 83 18.11 7.88 7.32
N MET A 84 17.22 6.91 7.04
CA MET A 84 17.32 5.52 7.51
C MET A 84 16.89 4.57 6.39
N PRO A 85 17.73 4.35 5.35
CA PRO A 85 17.38 3.52 4.20
C PRO A 85 17.58 2.02 4.50
N TYR A 86 16.87 1.50 5.50
CA TYR A 86 16.95 0.11 5.93
C TYR A 86 15.67 -0.65 5.60
N ALA A 87 15.80 -1.93 5.21
CA ALA A 87 14.67 -2.81 4.96
C ALA A 87 13.76 -2.90 6.21
N GLY A 88 12.45 -2.93 5.98
CA GLY A 88 11.49 -2.85 7.06
C GLY A 88 11.05 -1.43 7.43
N GLY A 89 11.53 -0.38 6.71
CA GLY A 89 11.04 1.01 6.76
C GLY A 89 10.48 1.47 8.11
N GLU A 90 9.15 1.49 8.26
CA GLU A 90 8.45 1.96 9.47
C GLU A 90 8.92 1.27 10.75
N HIS A 91 9.25 -0.02 10.67
CA HIS A 91 9.76 -0.75 11.83
C HIS A 91 10.99 -0.06 12.42
N ASN A 92 11.95 0.31 11.57
CA ASN A 92 13.19 0.97 11.99
C ASN A 92 12.94 2.37 12.56
N TYR A 93 12.02 3.13 11.91
CA TYR A 93 11.71 4.49 12.34
C TYR A 93 11.08 4.50 13.73
N LEU A 94 10.07 3.65 13.92
CA LEU A 94 9.32 3.54 15.17
C LEU A 94 10.18 2.98 16.30
N LEU A 95 11.03 1.98 16.00
CA LEU A 95 11.93 1.38 16.97
C LEU A 95 12.94 2.41 17.49
N ARG A 96 13.51 3.22 16.59
CA ARG A 96 14.48 4.26 16.93
C ARG A 96 13.86 5.39 17.73
N GLY A 97 12.65 5.87 17.37
CA GLY A 97 12.06 7.05 18.00
C GLY A 97 11.09 6.77 19.13
N MET A 98 10.39 5.61 19.13
CA MET A 98 9.32 5.30 20.09
C MET A 98 9.54 3.98 20.85
N GLY A 99 10.51 3.16 20.42
CA GLY A 99 10.85 1.89 21.05
C GLY A 99 10.02 0.69 20.61
N ALA A 100 10.32 -0.48 21.16
CA ALA A 100 9.91 -1.78 20.64
C ALA A 100 8.40 -1.98 20.51
N ARG A 101 7.60 -1.58 21.50
CA ARG A 101 6.14 -1.77 21.45
C ARG A 101 5.45 -0.97 20.36
N TRP A 102 5.84 0.28 20.20
CA TRP A 102 5.29 1.15 19.15
C TRP A 102 5.77 0.73 17.76
N ALA A 103 7.03 0.27 17.66
CA ALA A 103 7.55 -0.33 16.44
C ALA A 103 6.71 -1.55 16.03
N PHE A 104 6.35 -2.41 16.98
CA PHE A 104 5.47 -3.53 16.70
C PHE A 104 4.09 -3.06 16.24
N VAL A 105 3.44 -2.16 16.98
CA VAL A 105 2.08 -1.68 16.66
C VAL A 105 2.01 -1.08 15.25
N GLY A 106 2.95 -0.20 14.88
CA GLY A 106 2.98 0.41 13.54
C GLY A 106 3.29 -0.60 12.43
N SER A 107 4.31 -1.46 12.63
CA SER A 107 4.64 -2.49 11.66
C SER A 107 3.51 -3.52 11.47
N TRP A 108 2.82 -3.88 12.57
CA TRP A 108 1.68 -4.78 12.52
C TRP A 108 0.49 -4.17 11.80
N ALA A 109 0.23 -2.88 12.05
CA ALA A 109 -0.82 -2.12 11.39
C ALA A 109 -0.64 -2.10 9.87
N ILE A 110 0.54 -1.67 9.38
CA ILE A 110 0.78 -1.59 7.94
C ILE A 110 0.88 -2.97 7.29
N THR A 111 1.41 -3.98 7.99
CA THR A 111 1.42 -5.36 7.50
C THR A 111 -0.01 -5.86 7.28
N GLY A 112 -0.94 -5.57 8.20
CA GLY A 112 -2.36 -5.87 8.04
C GLY A 112 -2.96 -5.18 6.81
N GLY A 113 -2.66 -3.90 6.61
CA GLY A 113 -3.07 -3.17 5.41
C GLY A 113 -2.57 -3.81 4.13
N TYR A 114 -1.30 -4.17 4.05
CA TYR A 114 -0.76 -4.86 2.86
C TYR A 114 -1.40 -6.22 2.62
N ILE A 115 -1.63 -7.01 3.67
CA ILE A 115 -2.29 -8.32 3.57
C ILE A 115 -3.72 -8.18 3.03
N THR A 116 -4.48 -7.17 3.51
CA THR A 116 -5.85 -6.95 3.01
C THR A 116 -5.86 -6.59 1.53
N ILE A 117 -4.90 -5.80 1.05
CA ILE A 117 -4.81 -5.45 -0.38
C ILE A 117 -4.36 -6.65 -1.21
N VAL A 118 -3.36 -7.42 -0.75
CA VAL A 118 -2.93 -8.66 -1.43
C VAL A 118 -4.08 -9.68 -1.52
N ALA A 119 -4.92 -9.78 -0.49
CA ALA A 119 -6.12 -10.59 -0.50
C ALA A 119 -7.21 -10.02 -1.43
N PHE A 120 -7.40 -8.70 -1.44
CA PHE A 120 -8.29 -7.99 -2.37
C PHE A 120 -7.93 -8.29 -3.83
N GLU A 121 -6.66 -8.22 -4.18
CA GLU A 121 -6.20 -8.50 -5.55
C GLU A 121 -6.51 -9.94 -5.98
N ALA A 122 -6.40 -10.91 -5.06
CA ALA A 122 -6.76 -12.30 -5.35
C ALA A 122 -8.26 -12.51 -5.65
N VAL A 123 -9.12 -11.72 -5.00
CA VAL A 123 -10.57 -11.71 -5.26
C VAL A 123 -10.89 -10.91 -6.52
N ALA A 124 -10.16 -9.83 -6.77
CA ALA A 124 -10.36 -8.95 -7.92
C ALA A 124 -10.05 -9.62 -9.26
N VAL A 125 -9.06 -10.53 -9.31
CA VAL A 125 -8.71 -11.25 -10.56
C VAL A 125 -9.90 -12.01 -11.16
N PRO A 126 -10.54 -12.96 -10.47
CA PRO A 126 -11.69 -13.68 -11.04
C PRO A 126 -12.89 -12.75 -11.30
N ARG A 127 -13.12 -11.72 -10.47
CA ARG A 127 -14.18 -10.73 -10.68
C ARG A 127 -13.98 -9.99 -12.02
N THR A 128 -12.73 -9.62 -12.31
CA THR A 128 -12.36 -8.94 -13.55
C THR A 128 -12.45 -9.86 -14.77
N LEU A 129 -11.93 -11.08 -14.63
CA LEU A 129 -11.98 -12.05 -15.72
C LEU A 129 -13.40 -12.47 -16.07
N GLN A 130 -14.32 -12.46 -15.11
CA GLN A 130 -15.73 -12.77 -15.33
C GLN A 130 -16.40 -11.78 -16.29
N TYR A 131 -15.94 -10.52 -16.35
CA TYR A 131 -16.42 -9.54 -17.32
C TYR A 131 -16.12 -9.98 -18.77
N ILE A 132 -14.93 -10.55 -19.03
CA ILE A 132 -14.55 -11.04 -20.36
C ILE A 132 -15.12 -12.45 -20.61
N PHE A 133 -15.17 -13.27 -19.58
CA PHE A 133 -15.56 -14.68 -19.62
C PHE A 133 -16.73 -14.95 -18.66
N PRO A 134 -17.99 -14.59 -19.03
CA PRO A 134 -19.14 -14.79 -18.13
C PRO A 134 -19.34 -16.24 -17.68
N GLY A 135 -18.88 -17.21 -18.48
CA GLY A 135 -18.91 -18.63 -18.15
C GLY A 135 -17.86 -19.11 -17.16
N LEU A 136 -17.11 -18.20 -16.52
CA LEU A 136 -16.07 -18.54 -15.55
C LEU A 136 -16.64 -19.16 -14.25
N SER A 137 -17.86 -18.77 -13.86
CA SER A 137 -18.51 -19.24 -12.64
C SER A 137 -19.18 -20.59 -12.86
N GLN A 138 -18.49 -21.68 -12.50
CA GLN A 138 -18.97 -23.04 -12.59
C GLN A 138 -18.71 -23.81 -11.30
N ILE A 139 -19.53 -24.82 -11.02
CA ILE A 139 -19.46 -25.68 -9.86
C ILE A 139 -19.69 -24.86 -8.57
N PRO A 140 -20.97 -24.61 -8.21
CA PRO A 140 -21.31 -23.86 -7.01
C PRO A 140 -20.83 -24.59 -5.75
N LEU A 141 -20.28 -23.85 -4.80
CA LEU A 141 -19.79 -24.35 -3.51
C LEU A 141 -20.74 -23.95 -2.39
N TRP A 142 -20.85 -22.64 -2.14
CA TRP A 142 -21.69 -22.06 -1.07
C TRP A 142 -22.01 -20.60 -1.39
N THR A 143 -22.89 -20.02 -0.61
CA THR A 143 -23.27 -18.61 -0.73
C THR A 143 -22.73 -17.81 0.46
N VAL A 144 -22.08 -16.68 0.17
CA VAL A 144 -21.57 -15.72 1.17
C VAL A 144 -22.20 -14.36 0.90
N ALA A 145 -22.96 -13.84 1.87
CA ALA A 145 -23.62 -12.53 1.79
C ALA A 145 -24.44 -12.31 0.47
N GLY A 146 -25.07 -13.37 -0.05
CA GLY A 146 -25.83 -13.32 -1.29
C GLY A 146 -25.05 -13.64 -2.58
N PHE A 147 -23.73 -13.66 -2.52
CA PHE A 147 -22.87 -14.04 -3.64
C PHE A 147 -22.65 -15.57 -3.66
N GLU A 148 -22.99 -16.21 -4.78
CA GLU A 148 -22.72 -17.63 -5.00
C GLU A 148 -21.26 -17.85 -5.38
N VAL A 149 -20.49 -18.46 -4.47
CA VAL A 149 -19.08 -18.80 -4.68
C VAL A 149 -18.97 -20.06 -5.53
N ASN A 150 -18.32 -19.94 -6.66
CA ASN A 150 -18.08 -21.05 -7.58
C ASN A 150 -16.63 -21.52 -7.52
N LEU A 151 -16.40 -22.84 -7.63
CA LEU A 151 -15.06 -23.43 -7.54
C LEU A 151 -14.10 -22.89 -8.59
N THR A 152 -14.54 -22.80 -9.84
CA THR A 152 -13.69 -22.30 -10.93
C THR A 152 -13.30 -20.84 -10.73
N TRP A 153 -14.25 -20.00 -10.26
CA TRP A 153 -14.01 -18.62 -9.91
C TRP A 153 -12.98 -18.49 -8.77
N ALA A 154 -13.17 -19.22 -7.69
CA ALA A 154 -12.24 -19.20 -6.54
C ALA A 154 -10.85 -19.74 -6.91
N LEU A 155 -10.78 -20.81 -7.70
CA LEU A 155 -9.51 -21.38 -8.15
C LEU A 155 -8.68 -20.43 -9.00
N VAL A 156 -9.30 -19.61 -9.85
CA VAL A 156 -8.57 -18.61 -10.65
C VAL A 156 -7.83 -17.63 -9.76
N GLY A 157 -8.50 -17.05 -8.76
CA GLY A 157 -7.85 -16.16 -7.79
C GLY A 157 -6.76 -16.86 -6.99
N SER A 158 -7.06 -18.06 -6.49
CA SER A 158 -6.12 -18.85 -5.68
C SER A 158 -4.88 -19.29 -6.46
N LEU A 159 -5.02 -19.74 -7.71
CA LEU A 159 -3.89 -20.10 -8.57
C LEU A 159 -3.03 -18.88 -8.89
N THR A 160 -3.65 -17.72 -9.12
CA THR A 160 -2.92 -16.46 -9.31
C THR A 160 -2.11 -16.13 -8.05
N ALA A 161 -2.67 -16.31 -6.84
CA ALA A 161 -1.95 -16.11 -5.58
C ALA A 161 -0.72 -17.02 -5.47
N VAL A 162 -0.84 -18.29 -5.86
CA VAL A 162 0.29 -19.22 -5.88
C VAL A 162 1.38 -18.76 -6.86
N ILE A 163 0.99 -18.37 -8.07
CA ILE A 163 1.91 -17.93 -9.13
C ILE A 163 2.69 -16.68 -8.67
N ILE A 164 1.98 -15.64 -8.20
CA ILE A 164 2.61 -14.39 -7.76
C ILE A 164 3.52 -14.64 -6.56
N THR A 165 3.10 -15.46 -5.59
CA THR A 165 3.92 -15.84 -4.45
C THR A 165 5.19 -16.57 -4.90
N ALA A 166 5.08 -17.52 -5.82
CA ALA A 166 6.22 -18.27 -6.35
C ALA A 166 7.22 -17.37 -7.11
N ILE A 167 6.72 -16.38 -7.88
CA ILE A 167 7.56 -15.41 -8.58
C ILE A 167 8.34 -14.57 -7.55
N ASN A 168 7.67 -14.08 -6.50
CA ASN A 168 8.31 -13.27 -5.45
C ASN A 168 9.36 -14.05 -4.66
N ILE A 169 9.14 -15.34 -4.40
CA ILE A 169 10.15 -16.21 -3.76
C ILE A 169 11.41 -16.33 -4.64
N ARG A 170 11.25 -16.43 -5.97
CA ARG A 170 12.38 -16.57 -6.90
C ARG A 170 13.22 -15.31 -7.08
N GLY A 171 12.70 -14.13 -6.69
CA GLY A 171 13.47 -12.90 -6.60
C GLY A 171 12.90 -11.70 -7.36
N VAL A 172 13.31 -10.51 -6.90
CA VAL A 172 12.75 -9.20 -7.23
C VAL A 172 13.04 -8.72 -8.64
N LYS A 173 14.19 -9.12 -9.22
CA LYS A 173 14.65 -8.58 -10.53
C LYS A 173 13.70 -8.90 -11.69
N HIS A 174 13.16 -10.11 -11.74
CA HIS A 174 12.20 -10.50 -12.78
C HIS A 174 10.86 -9.80 -12.60
N ALA A 175 10.45 -9.60 -11.36
CA ALA A 175 9.23 -8.90 -11.00
C ALA A 175 9.26 -7.42 -11.45
N SER A 176 10.38 -6.72 -11.24
CA SER A 176 10.55 -5.32 -11.63
C SER A 176 10.46 -5.10 -13.14
N MET A 177 11.04 -5.99 -13.94
CA MET A 177 11.01 -5.87 -15.41
C MET A 177 9.58 -6.01 -15.96
N VAL A 178 8.81 -6.97 -15.43
CA VAL A 178 7.38 -7.15 -15.75
C VAL A 178 6.60 -5.90 -15.34
N GLN A 179 6.90 -5.33 -14.19
CA GLN A 179 6.23 -4.15 -13.66
C GLN A 179 6.39 -2.92 -14.54
N ILE A 180 7.59 -2.65 -15.06
CA ILE A 180 7.82 -1.53 -16.00
C ILE A 180 6.99 -1.71 -17.27
N PHE A 181 6.98 -2.91 -17.84
CA PHE A 181 6.19 -3.21 -19.04
C PHE A 181 4.69 -2.99 -18.80
N VAL A 182 4.19 -3.45 -17.67
CA VAL A 182 2.78 -3.28 -17.28
C VAL A 182 2.42 -1.81 -17.10
N ILE A 183 3.28 -1.02 -16.46
CA ILE A 183 3.02 0.42 -16.28
C ILE A 183 2.99 1.14 -17.64
N LEU A 184 3.87 0.81 -18.56
CA LEU A 184 3.81 1.37 -19.92
C LEU A 184 2.49 1.02 -20.61
N PHE A 185 2.01 -0.22 -20.45
CA PHE A 185 0.72 -0.64 -20.98
C PHE A 185 -0.45 0.14 -20.33
N LEU A 186 -0.44 0.31 -19.01
CA LEU A 186 -1.43 1.12 -18.29
C LEU A 186 -1.43 2.59 -18.75
N LEU A 187 -0.24 3.17 -18.97
CA LEU A 187 -0.15 4.54 -19.51
C LEU A 187 -0.78 4.64 -20.90
N ILE A 188 -0.62 3.64 -21.75
CA ILE A 188 -1.28 3.60 -23.07
C ILE A 188 -2.80 3.55 -22.88
N VAL A 189 -3.32 2.69 -22.00
CA VAL A 189 -4.76 2.62 -21.69
C VAL A 189 -5.28 3.96 -21.17
N GLY A 190 -4.55 4.61 -20.25
CA GLY A 190 -4.89 5.94 -19.74
C GLY A 190 -4.92 7.02 -20.83
N LEU A 191 -3.94 7.02 -21.74
CA LEU A 191 -3.93 7.93 -22.89
C LEU A 191 -5.12 7.67 -23.82
N MET A 192 -5.52 6.42 -24.02
CA MET A 192 -6.73 6.09 -24.79
C MET A 192 -7.98 6.62 -24.09
N MET A 193 -8.10 6.48 -22.76
CA MET A 193 -9.22 7.07 -22.00
C MET A 193 -9.28 8.59 -22.18
N ILE A 194 -8.16 9.28 -22.05
CA ILE A 194 -8.07 10.73 -22.26
C ILE A 194 -8.49 11.09 -23.70
N PHE A 195 -7.96 10.40 -24.70
CA PHE A 195 -8.33 10.64 -26.10
C PHE A 195 -9.81 10.38 -26.35
N GLY A 196 -10.37 9.30 -25.80
CA GLY A 196 -11.80 8.98 -25.90
C GLY A 196 -12.68 10.07 -25.27
N ALA A 197 -12.31 10.53 -24.07
CA ALA A 197 -13.02 11.62 -23.38
C ALA A 197 -12.99 12.93 -24.17
N PHE A 198 -11.85 13.31 -24.76
CA PHE A 198 -11.76 14.53 -25.59
C PHE A 198 -12.54 14.46 -26.90
N THR A 199 -12.70 13.27 -27.49
CA THR A 199 -13.34 13.11 -28.80
C THR A 199 -14.81 12.77 -28.74
N ARG A 200 -15.26 12.12 -27.68
CA ARG A 200 -16.61 11.55 -27.51
C ARG A 200 -17.25 11.85 -26.17
N GLY A 201 -16.49 12.38 -25.20
CA GLY A 201 -17.02 12.75 -23.89
C GLY A 201 -17.89 14.00 -23.96
N SER A 202 -18.82 14.13 -23.00
CA SER A 202 -19.65 15.31 -22.78
C SER A 202 -19.57 15.77 -21.33
N VAL A 203 -19.67 17.06 -21.11
CA VAL A 203 -19.80 17.63 -19.76
C VAL A 203 -21.20 17.37 -19.20
N ASP A 204 -22.21 17.26 -20.08
CA ASP A 204 -23.59 17.01 -19.66
C ASP A 204 -23.75 15.61 -19.02
N THR A 205 -22.96 14.62 -19.46
CA THR A 205 -22.96 13.28 -18.84
C THR A 205 -22.32 13.24 -17.47
N MET A 206 -21.49 14.26 -17.11
CA MET A 206 -20.85 14.35 -15.82
C MET A 206 -21.81 14.73 -14.68
N GLU A 207 -23.03 15.11 -14.98
CA GLU A 207 -24.05 15.36 -13.97
C GLU A 207 -24.62 14.03 -13.42
N PRO A 208 -24.91 13.96 -12.10
CA PRO A 208 -24.81 15.02 -11.12
C PRO A 208 -23.36 15.25 -10.65
N PHE A 209 -22.94 16.52 -10.57
CA PHE A 209 -21.61 16.84 -10.04
C PHE A 209 -21.44 16.46 -8.57
N PHE A 210 -22.51 16.48 -7.79
CA PHE A 210 -22.55 16.08 -6.38
C PHE A 210 -23.81 15.24 -6.14
N THR A 211 -23.65 14.02 -5.57
CA THR A 211 -24.76 13.10 -5.30
C THR A 211 -25.19 13.21 -3.84
N SER A 212 -24.39 12.70 -2.89
CA SER A 212 -24.75 12.67 -1.46
C SER A 212 -24.14 13.82 -0.65
N GLY A 213 -23.82 14.93 -1.29
CA GLY A 213 -23.24 16.11 -0.65
C GLY A 213 -21.95 15.81 0.10
N THR A 214 -21.84 16.31 1.36
CA THR A 214 -20.65 16.08 2.19
C THR A 214 -20.46 14.61 2.59
N ALA A 215 -21.53 13.84 2.74
CA ALA A 215 -21.44 12.42 3.08
C ALA A 215 -20.74 11.64 1.94
N GLY A 216 -21.13 11.84 0.68
CA GLY A 216 -20.51 11.22 -0.47
C GLY A 216 -19.01 11.57 -0.58
N PHE A 217 -18.66 12.85 -0.37
CA PHE A 217 -17.25 13.26 -0.31
C PHE A 217 -16.45 12.48 0.72
N PHE A 218 -16.96 12.31 1.94
CA PHE A 218 -16.25 11.56 2.98
C PHE A 218 -16.21 10.07 2.70
N LEU A 219 -17.27 9.48 2.11
CA LEU A 219 -17.27 8.06 1.70
C LEU A 219 -16.17 7.76 0.69
N VAL A 220 -15.93 8.65 -0.28
CA VAL A 220 -14.81 8.49 -1.22
C VAL A 220 -13.47 8.79 -0.53
N LEU A 221 -13.38 9.83 0.30
CA LEU A 221 -12.13 10.21 0.98
C LEU A 221 -11.56 9.08 1.85
N VAL A 222 -12.40 8.30 2.52
CA VAL A 222 -11.96 7.21 3.41
C VAL A 222 -11.37 6.03 2.66
N THR A 223 -11.62 5.87 1.35
CA THR A 223 -11.00 4.83 0.52
C THR A 223 -9.57 5.19 0.11
N VAL A 224 -9.21 6.48 0.14
CA VAL A 224 -7.91 6.98 -0.32
C VAL A 224 -6.71 6.34 0.37
N PRO A 225 -6.67 6.12 1.69
CA PRO A 225 -5.55 5.42 2.33
C PRO A 225 -5.28 4.04 1.73
N PHE A 226 -6.34 3.28 1.42
CA PHE A 226 -6.24 1.98 0.77
C PHE A 226 -5.69 2.10 -0.67
N LEU A 227 -6.16 3.09 -1.42
CA LEU A 227 -5.76 3.31 -2.82
C LEU A 227 -4.31 3.77 -2.96
N PHE A 228 -3.82 4.55 -2.02
CA PHE A 228 -2.49 5.16 -2.07
C PHE A 228 -1.42 4.37 -1.33
N VAL A 229 -1.77 3.25 -0.69
CA VAL A 229 -0.76 2.30 -0.20
C VAL A 229 0.09 1.82 -1.36
N GLY A 230 1.41 1.92 -1.17
CA GLY A 230 2.38 1.56 -2.21
C GLY A 230 3.59 2.47 -2.26
N PHE A 231 3.46 3.78 -2.00
CA PHE A 231 4.63 4.65 -1.87
C PHE A 231 5.52 4.23 -0.69
N ASP A 232 4.92 3.69 0.34
CA ASP A 232 5.53 3.17 1.56
C ASP A 232 6.20 1.79 1.38
N VAL A 233 6.01 1.12 0.24
CA VAL A 233 6.82 -0.04 -0.15
C VAL A 233 8.26 0.36 -0.48
N ILE A 234 8.50 1.59 -0.98
CA ILE A 234 9.85 2.08 -1.28
C ILE A 234 10.77 2.00 -0.05
N PRO A 235 10.38 2.50 1.14
CA PRO A 235 11.12 2.27 2.38
C PRO A 235 11.36 0.79 2.71
N GLN A 236 10.40 -0.09 2.46
CA GLN A 236 10.52 -1.51 2.81
C GLN A 236 11.64 -2.22 2.05
N VAL A 237 11.89 -1.81 0.81
CA VAL A 237 12.88 -2.41 -0.08
C VAL A 237 14.08 -1.48 -0.35
N SER A 238 14.29 -0.47 0.47
CA SER A 238 15.32 0.56 0.26
C SER A 238 16.74 -0.02 0.21
N GLU A 239 17.04 -1.11 0.92
CA GLU A 239 18.32 -1.83 0.85
C GLU A 239 18.54 -2.53 -0.50
N GLU A 240 17.48 -2.83 -1.25
CA GLU A 240 17.55 -3.46 -2.56
C GLU A 240 17.74 -2.42 -3.70
N MET A 241 17.83 -1.12 -3.37
CA MET A 241 17.91 -0.03 -4.34
C MET A 241 19.33 0.50 -4.55
N HIS A 242 19.70 0.71 -5.83
CA HIS A 242 20.90 1.43 -6.24
C HIS A 242 20.64 2.94 -6.38
N LEU A 243 20.10 3.57 -5.31
CA LEU A 243 19.75 4.99 -5.35
C LEU A 243 20.46 5.74 -4.22
N PRO A 244 20.96 6.97 -4.50
CA PRO A 244 21.37 7.88 -3.44
C PRO A 244 20.17 8.16 -2.51
N ALA A 245 20.39 8.16 -1.21
CA ALA A 245 19.35 8.35 -0.21
C ALA A 245 18.47 9.60 -0.46
N LYS A 246 19.08 10.70 -0.94
CA LYS A 246 18.35 11.91 -1.32
C LYS A 246 17.27 11.69 -2.39
N GLN A 247 17.48 10.74 -3.31
CA GLN A 247 16.56 10.49 -4.40
C GLN A 247 15.36 9.63 -3.96
N LEU A 248 15.49 8.82 -2.92
CA LEU A 248 14.41 7.99 -2.39
C LEU A 248 13.19 8.83 -1.99
N GLY A 249 13.41 9.92 -1.25
CA GLY A 249 12.33 10.82 -0.85
C GLY A 249 11.60 11.47 -2.02
N GLY A 250 12.35 11.95 -3.01
CA GLY A 250 11.77 12.52 -4.22
C GLY A 250 10.95 11.51 -5.04
N THR A 251 11.39 10.25 -5.07
CA THR A 251 10.68 9.16 -5.76
C THR A 251 9.31 8.90 -5.14
N ILE A 252 9.20 8.90 -3.81
CA ILE A 252 7.93 8.76 -3.09
C ILE A 252 6.94 9.84 -3.53
N ILE A 253 7.35 11.11 -3.50
CA ILE A 253 6.46 12.23 -3.84
C ILE A 253 5.99 12.16 -5.29
N VAL A 254 6.89 11.87 -6.23
CA VAL A 254 6.53 11.72 -7.64
C VAL A 254 5.50 10.59 -7.81
N SER A 255 5.70 9.45 -7.15
CA SER A 255 4.77 8.32 -7.23
C SER A 255 3.37 8.69 -6.71
N VAL A 256 3.28 9.39 -5.57
CA VAL A 256 2.00 9.82 -4.98
C VAL A 256 1.27 10.81 -5.91
N LEU A 257 1.97 11.80 -6.47
CA LEU A 257 1.36 12.78 -7.38
C LEU A 257 0.88 12.14 -8.69
N LEU A 258 1.64 11.17 -9.23
CA LEU A 258 1.23 10.41 -10.41
C LEU A 258 -0.03 9.58 -10.12
N ALA A 259 -0.12 8.94 -8.95
CA ALA A 259 -1.30 8.18 -8.55
C ALA A 259 -2.53 9.10 -8.37
N ALA A 260 -2.38 10.26 -7.73
CA ALA A 260 -3.46 11.23 -7.60
C ALA A 260 -3.98 11.70 -8.97
N ALA A 261 -3.07 12.03 -9.88
CA ALA A 261 -3.43 12.42 -11.25
C ALA A 261 -4.15 11.29 -12.00
N TRP A 262 -3.69 10.05 -11.82
CA TRP A 262 -4.34 8.87 -12.41
C TRP A 262 -5.77 8.69 -11.93
N TYR A 263 -6.02 8.70 -10.63
CA TYR A 263 -7.36 8.52 -10.08
C TYR A 263 -8.33 9.62 -10.51
N VAL A 264 -7.89 10.88 -10.49
CA VAL A 264 -8.70 12.02 -10.97
C VAL A 264 -9.00 11.88 -12.47
N MET A 265 -8.01 11.50 -13.28
CA MET A 265 -8.17 11.27 -14.70
C MET A 265 -9.21 10.18 -14.98
N VAL A 266 -9.16 9.05 -14.25
CA VAL A 266 -10.12 7.95 -14.43
C VAL A 266 -11.55 8.40 -14.11
N VAL A 267 -11.78 9.12 -13.00
CA VAL A 267 -13.10 9.65 -12.64
C VAL A 267 -13.63 10.57 -13.73
N LEU A 268 -12.83 11.55 -14.18
CA LEU A 268 -13.24 12.52 -15.18
C LEU A 268 -13.54 11.88 -16.54
N THR A 269 -12.70 10.94 -16.97
CA THR A 269 -12.91 10.27 -18.27
C THR A 269 -14.11 9.33 -18.24
N THR A 270 -14.33 8.60 -17.14
CA THR A 270 -15.49 7.71 -16.98
C THR A 270 -16.80 8.49 -16.97
N SER A 271 -16.89 9.53 -16.15
CA SER A 271 -18.11 10.35 -16.04
C SER A 271 -18.41 11.15 -17.31
N SER A 272 -17.39 11.50 -18.10
CA SER A 272 -17.62 12.18 -19.40
C SER A 272 -18.22 11.27 -20.46
N ALA A 273 -18.15 9.95 -20.29
CA ALA A 273 -18.59 8.98 -21.29
C ALA A 273 -19.96 8.39 -21.01
N MET A 274 -20.41 8.37 -19.76
CA MET A 274 -21.63 7.69 -19.31
C MET A 274 -22.42 8.57 -18.33
N SER A 275 -23.75 8.53 -18.45
CA SER A 275 -24.61 9.20 -17.47
C SER A 275 -24.55 8.51 -16.10
N GLY A 276 -24.93 9.22 -15.02
CA GLY A 276 -25.00 8.63 -13.68
C GLY A 276 -25.93 7.39 -13.62
N ALA A 277 -27.00 7.34 -14.41
CA ALA A 277 -27.91 6.20 -14.48
C ALA A 277 -27.23 4.98 -15.15
N ASP A 278 -26.46 5.21 -16.22
CA ASP A 278 -25.73 4.15 -16.91
C ASP A 278 -24.59 3.60 -16.03
N ILE A 279 -23.90 4.48 -15.29
CA ILE A 279 -22.84 4.10 -14.32
C ILE A 279 -23.43 3.21 -13.22
N ALA A 280 -24.60 3.55 -12.69
CA ALA A 280 -25.26 2.76 -11.64
C ALA A 280 -25.69 1.36 -12.12
N GLY A 281 -25.94 1.18 -13.42
CA GLY A 281 -26.26 -0.10 -14.05
C GLY A 281 -25.07 -0.87 -14.61
N ALA A 282 -23.88 -0.28 -14.60
CA ALA A 282 -22.69 -0.86 -15.20
C ALA A 282 -22.11 -2.01 -14.37
N ASP A 283 -21.60 -3.05 -15.02
CA ASP A 283 -20.89 -4.14 -14.34
C ASP A 283 -19.49 -3.68 -13.88
N ILE A 284 -18.74 -3.02 -14.77
CA ILE A 284 -17.48 -2.33 -14.47
C ILE A 284 -17.49 -0.97 -15.18
N ALA A 285 -17.92 0.08 -14.48
CA ALA A 285 -18.21 1.40 -15.06
C ALA A 285 -17.06 1.97 -15.93
N VAL A 286 -15.80 1.78 -15.54
CA VAL A 286 -14.65 2.27 -16.31
C VAL A 286 -14.49 1.53 -17.64
N ALA A 287 -14.74 0.22 -17.66
CA ALA A 287 -14.65 -0.59 -18.87
C ALA A 287 -15.81 -0.28 -19.82
N ASP A 288 -17.03 -0.15 -19.28
CA ASP A 288 -18.22 0.19 -20.04
C ASP A 288 -18.08 1.60 -20.65
N ALA A 289 -17.55 2.57 -19.89
CA ALA A 289 -17.23 3.91 -20.38
C ALA A 289 -16.24 3.88 -21.54
N MET A 290 -15.18 3.09 -21.41
CA MET A 290 -14.18 2.92 -22.48
C MET A 290 -14.81 2.29 -23.72
N GLY A 291 -15.66 1.28 -23.53
CA GLY A 291 -16.44 0.65 -24.62
C GLY A 291 -17.37 1.63 -25.33
N ALA A 292 -18.06 2.48 -24.57
CA ALA A 292 -18.95 3.52 -25.09
C ALA A 292 -18.21 4.58 -25.91
N MET A 293 -17.08 5.11 -25.40
CA MET A 293 -16.24 6.09 -26.10
C MET A 293 -15.79 5.62 -27.48
N PHE A 294 -15.42 4.36 -27.60
CA PHE A 294 -14.88 3.80 -28.86
C PHE A 294 -15.90 2.96 -29.63
N SER A 295 -17.13 2.82 -29.11
CA SER A 295 -18.19 1.95 -29.69
C SER A 295 -17.67 0.53 -29.96
N SER A 296 -16.88 -0.02 -29.02
CA SER A 296 -16.14 -1.26 -29.19
C SER A 296 -15.96 -2.05 -27.91
N THR A 297 -16.53 -3.25 -27.84
CA THR A 297 -16.31 -4.20 -26.74
C THR A 297 -14.83 -4.64 -26.64
N ALA A 298 -14.12 -4.70 -27.78
CA ALA A 298 -12.70 -5.04 -27.77
C ALA A 298 -11.87 -4.00 -27.01
N VAL A 299 -12.25 -2.72 -27.07
CA VAL A 299 -11.57 -1.64 -26.34
C VAL A 299 -11.96 -1.68 -24.86
N ALA A 300 -13.20 -2.02 -24.50
CA ALA A 300 -13.57 -2.31 -23.11
C ALA A 300 -12.73 -3.46 -22.54
N ASN A 301 -12.58 -4.56 -23.26
CA ASN A 301 -11.77 -5.71 -22.87
C ASN A 301 -10.27 -5.35 -22.77
N LEU A 302 -9.77 -4.43 -23.60
CA LEU A 302 -8.40 -3.92 -23.49
C LEU A 302 -8.18 -3.17 -22.16
N LEU A 303 -9.17 -2.37 -21.72
CA LEU A 303 -9.11 -1.71 -20.41
C LEU A 303 -9.10 -2.75 -19.28
N ILE A 304 -9.95 -3.78 -19.37
CA ILE A 304 -9.95 -4.89 -18.41
C ILE A 304 -8.58 -5.58 -18.35
N ALA A 305 -7.94 -5.82 -19.49
CA ALA A 305 -6.58 -6.35 -19.55
C ALA A 305 -5.57 -5.40 -18.86
N GLY A 306 -5.74 -4.07 -19.00
CA GLY A 306 -5.00 -3.05 -18.27
C GLY A 306 -5.22 -3.15 -16.76
N GLY A 307 -6.46 -3.29 -16.32
CA GLY A 307 -6.80 -3.49 -14.92
C GLY A 307 -6.16 -4.75 -14.33
N LEU A 308 -6.24 -5.88 -15.05
CA LEU A 308 -5.56 -7.12 -14.66
C LEU A 308 -4.04 -6.94 -14.54
N ALA A 309 -3.44 -6.21 -15.48
CA ALA A 309 -2.03 -5.87 -15.41
C ALA A 309 -1.71 -5.01 -14.18
N GLY A 310 -2.56 -4.04 -13.84
CA GLY A 310 -2.47 -3.24 -12.60
C GLY A 310 -2.54 -4.09 -11.34
N ILE A 311 -3.44 -5.07 -11.27
CA ILE A 311 -3.49 -6.07 -10.19
C ILE A 311 -2.12 -6.72 -9.99
N LEU A 312 -1.51 -7.20 -11.06
CA LEU A 312 -0.22 -7.90 -10.97
C LEU A 312 0.90 -7.02 -10.41
N THR A 313 0.92 -5.72 -10.74
CA THR A 313 1.94 -4.79 -10.22
C THR A 313 1.73 -4.45 -8.76
N SER A 314 0.49 -4.14 -8.35
CA SER A 314 0.20 -3.81 -6.96
C SER A 314 0.38 -5.03 -6.06
N TRP A 315 -0.15 -6.18 -6.45
CA TRP A 315 0.02 -7.43 -5.72
C TRP A 315 1.48 -7.77 -5.48
N ASN A 316 2.30 -7.70 -6.55
CA ASN A 316 3.73 -7.95 -6.46
C ASN A 316 4.42 -7.01 -5.48
N SER A 317 4.14 -5.70 -5.58
CA SER A 317 4.76 -4.67 -4.72
C SER A 317 4.37 -4.84 -3.25
N LEU A 318 3.08 -5.04 -2.97
CA LEU A 318 2.57 -5.12 -1.61
C LEU A 318 2.91 -6.45 -0.93
N LEU A 319 2.92 -7.56 -1.68
CA LEU A 319 3.42 -8.84 -1.20
C LEU A 319 4.91 -8.74 -0.83
N MET A 320 5.69 -8.01 -1.64
CA MET A 320 7.09 -7.72 -1.37
C MET A 320 7.23 -6.89 -0.08
N GLY A 321 6.50 -5.79 0.06
CA GLY A 321 6.50 -4.92 1.23
C GLY A 321 6.12 -5.67 2.52
N ALA A 322 4.99 -6.39 2.51
CA ALA A 322 4.52 -7.20 3.64
C ALA A 322 5.57 -8.22 4.11
N SER A 323 6.24 -8.86 3.14
CA SER A 323 7.24 -9.88 3.47
C SER A 323 8.48 -9.30 4.14
N ARG A 324 8.93 -8.08 3.78
CA ARG A 324 10.07 -7.39 4.42
C ARG A 324 9.72 -6.90 5.82
N LEU A 325 8.49 -6.43 6.02
CA LEU A 325 8.00 -6.08 7.36
C LEU A 325 7.95 -7.29 8.30
N LEU A 326 7.36 -8.39 7.86
CA LEU A 326 7.33 -9.63 8.63
C LEU A 326 8.75 -10.17 8.90
N TRP A 327 9.66 -10.03 7.92
CA TRP A 327 11.06 -10.37 8.09
C TRP A 327 11.73 -9.50 9.17
N ALA A 328 11.54 -8.18 9.13
CA ALA A 328 12.08 -7.26 10.11
C ALA A 328 11.54 -7.56 11.53
N LEU A 329 10.23 -7.79 11.67
CA LEU A 329 9.60 -8.21 12.92
C LEU A 329 10.16 -9.55 13.44
N GLY A 330 10.44 -10.49 12.53
CA GLY A 330 11.05 -11.78 12.85
C GLY A 330 12.50 -11.65 13.35
N ASN A 331 13.31 -10.80 12.70
CA ASN A 331 14.68 -10.51 13.11
C ASN A 331 14.73 -9.82 14.47
N SER A 332 13.84 -8.85 14.69
CA SER A 332 13.70 -8.17 15.99
C SER A 332 13.04 -9.04 17.07
N ARG A 333 12.78 -10.33 16.81
CA ARG A 333 12.19 -11.29 17.76
C ARG A 333 10.78 -10.91 18.25
N MET A 334 10.08 -10.04 17.57
CA MET A 334 8.73 -9.61 17.92
C MET A 334 7.65 -10.61 17.47
N VAL A 335 7.93 -11.35 16.39
CA VAL A 335 7.14 -12.50 15.90
C VAL A 335 8.04 -13.74 15.79
N PRO A 336 7.51 -14.94 15.47
CA PRO A 336 8.34 -16.14 15.35
C PRO A 336 9.53 -15.93 14.39
N GLN A 337 10.72 -16.34 14.82
CA GLN A 337 11.98 -16.23 14.05
C GLN A 337 11.92 -16.87 12.65
N TRP A 338 10.98 -17.76 12.45
CA TRP A 338 10.71 -18.39 11.16
C TRP A 338 10.50 -17.35 10.06
N PHE A 339 9.86 -16.20 10.37
CA PHE A 339 9.67 -15.09 9.44
C PHE A 339 10.97 -14.35 9.10
N GLY A 340 11.92 -14.29 10.03
CA GLY A 340 13.21 -13.60 9.87
C GLY A 340 14.25 -14.37 9.05
N ARG A 341 13.89 -15.51 8.41
CA ARG A 341 14.81 -16.31 7.62
C ARG A 341 14.73 -15.95 6.14
N LEU A 342 15.90 -15.71 5.52
CA LEU A 342 16.00 -15.58 4.06
C LEU A 342 16.19 -16.95 3.42
N HIS A 343 15.65 -17.10 2.21
CA HIS A 343 15.81 -18.32 1.41
C HIS A 343 17.28 -18.44 0.95
N PRO A 344 17.99 -19.58 1.21
CA PRO A 344 19.43 -19.67 0.98
C PRO A 344 19.85 -19.42 -0.47
N LYS A 345 19.02 -19.79 -1.45
CA LYS A 345 19.31 -19.62 -2.88
C LYS A 345 18.90 -18.26 -3.42
N TYR A 346 17.76 -17.72 -2.97
CA TYR A 346 17.14 -16.55 -3.58
C TYR A 346 17.35 -15.26 -2.78
N GLY A 347 17.74 -15.35 -1.48
CA GLY A 347 17.91 -14.20 -0.60
C GLY A 347 16.59 -13.46 -0.32
N THR A 348 15.45 -14.14 -0.45
CA THR A 348 14.11 -13.58 -0.22
C THR A 348 13.50 -14.12 1.07
N PRO A 349 12.62 -13.39 1.77
CA PRO A 349 11.92 -13.85 2.97
C PRO A 349 10.78 -14.82 2.62
N ALA A 350 11.13 -16.01 2.10
CA ALA A 350 10.18 -16.97 1.53
C ALA A 350 9.07 -17.39 2.50
N ASN A 351 9.38 -17.53 3.79
CA ASN A 351 8.40 -17.91 4.80
C ASN A 351 7.32 -16.83 5.00
N ALA A 352 7.72 -15.56 4.99
CA ALA A 352 6.79 -14.44 5.07
C ALA A 352 5.94 -14.35 3.79
N LEU A 353 6.55 -14.54 2.62
CA LEU A 353 5.84 -14.61 1.34
C LEU A 353 4.81 -15.74 1.30
N LEU A 354 5.15 -16.95 1.80
CA LEU A 354 4.23 -18.08 1.88
C LEU A 354 3.06 -17.81 2.83
N PHE A 355 3.31 -17.15 3.97
CA PHE A 355 2.25 -16.79 4.92
C PHE A 355 1.25 -15.81 4.29
N VAL A 356 1.72 -14.71 3.71
CA VAL A 356 0.85 -13.72 3.06
C VAL A 356 0.15 -14.33 1.85
N GLY A 357 0.87 -15.11 1.04
CA GLY A 357 0.32 -15.85 -0.10
C GLY A 357 -0.76 -16.85 0.28
N ALA A 358 -0.64 -17.52 1.43
CA ALA A 358 -1.68 -18.43 1.93
C ALA A 358 -2.97 -17.72 2.32
N LEU A 359 -2.87 -16.54 2.95
CA LEU A 359 -4.04 -15.71 3.24
C LEU A 359 -4.72 -15.24 1.97
N SER A 360 -3.94 -14.79 0.99
CA SER A 360 -4.42 -14.40 -0.32
C SER A 360 -5.06 -15.56 -1.09
N PHE A 361 -4.51 -16.78 -0.99
CA PHE A 361 -5.08 -17.99 -1.60
C PHE A 361 -6.49 -18.30 -1.09
N VAL A 362 -6.75 -18.05 0.19
CA VAL A 362 -8.04 -18.37 0.83
C VAL A 362 -9.11 -17.32 0.54
N ALA A 363 -8.74 -16.05 0.29
CA ALA A 363 -9.67 -14.94 0.16
C ALA A 363 -10.76 -15.14 -0.94
N PRO A 364 -10.48 -15.67 -2.15
CA PRO A 364 -11.51 -15.87 -3.17
C PRO A 364 -12.67 -16.80 -2.76
N PHE A 365 -12.46 -17.68 -1.79
CA PHE A 365 -13.52 -18.57 -1.29
C PHE A 365 -14.60 -17.85 -0.48
N PHE A 366 -14.42 -16.58 -0.19
CA PHE A 366 -15.43 -15.73 0.48
C PHE A 366 -16.25 -14.88 -0.50
N GLY A 367 -16.01 -15.01 -1.82
CA GLY A 367 -16.81 -14.35 -2.87
C GLY A 367 -16.45 -12.89 -3.10
N ALA A 368 -17.19 -12.23 -3.98
CA ALA A 368 -16.92 -10.86 -4.40
C ALA A 368 -17.17 -9.81 -3.30
N GLU A 369 -18.08 -10.06 -2.36
CA GLU A 369 -18.34 -9.19 -1.22
C GLU A 369 -17.10 -8.98 -0.33
N MET A 370 -16.16 -9.92 -0.36
CA MET A 370 -14.88 -9.81 0.33
C MET A 370 -14.09 -8.56 -0.11
N LEU A 371 -14.27 -8.05 -1.34
CA LEU A 371 -13.60 -6.84 -1.82
C LEU A 371 -13.88 -5.64 -0.92
N GLY A 372 -15.14 -5.33 -0.66
CA GLY A 372 -15.55 -4.23 0.22
C GLY A 372 -15.04 -4.44 1.65
N TRP A 373 -15.18 -5.65 2.20
CA TRP A 373 -14.74 -5.95 3.57
C TRP A 373 -13.23 -5.79 3.76
N LEU A 374 -12.42 -6.10 2.74
CA LEU A 374 -10.97 -5.94 2.77
C LEU A 374 -10.57 -4.47 2.69
N VAL A 375 -11.24 -3.65 1.85
CA VAL A 375 -11.02 -2.20 1.80
C VAL A 375 -11.32 -1.58 3.16
N ASP A 376 -12.49 -1.88 3.70
CA ASP A 376 -12.96 -1.32 4.98
C ASP A 376 -12.07 -1.73 6.16
N SER A 377 -11.66 -3.01 6.23
CA SER A 377 -10.83 -3.50 7.34
C SER A 377 -9.36 -3.08 7.24
N GLY A 378 -8.85 -2.90 6.02
CA GLY A 378 -7.46 -2.51 5.77
C GLY A 378 -7.18 -1.04 6.01
N SER A 379 -8.08 -0.17 5.54
CA SER A 379 -7.90 1.29 5.57
C SER A 379 -7.58 1.85 6.96
N PRO A 380 -8.29 1.54 8.05
CA PRO A 380 -7.96 2.07 9.37
C PRO A 380 -6.58 1.59 9.86
N SER A 381 -6.18 0.36 9.57
CA SER A 381 -4.85 -0.15 9.92
C SER A 381 -3.74 0.64 9.23
N ILE A 382 -3.91 0.96 7.95
CA ILE A 382 -2.98 1.78 7.16
C ILE A 382 -2.85 3.17 7.78
N VAL A 383 -3.97 3.84 8.08
CA VAL A 383 -3.96 5.20 8.65
C VAL A 383 -3.33 5.22 10.05
N ILE A 384 -3.54 4.18 10.87
CA ILE A 384 -2.86 4.03 12.17
C ILE A 384 -1.34 3.99 11.99
N ALA A 385 -0.83 3.22 11.01
CA ALA A 385 0.60 3.17 10.73
C ALA A 385 1.14 4.54 10.29
N TYR A 386 0.45 5.22 9.36
CA TYR A 386 0.83 6.54 8.88
C TYR A 386 0.84 7.60 10.00
N ALA A 387 -0.15 7.55 10.90
CA ALA A 387 -0.18 8.40 12.08
C ALA A 387 1.04 8.18 12.98
N LEU A 388 1.38 6.92 13.27
CA LEU A 388 2.53 6.58 14.11
C LEU A 388 3.86 7.00 13.47
N VAL A 389 4.02 6.81 12.15
CA VAL A 389 5.20 7.27 11.41
C VAL A 389 5.29 8.79 11.41
N SER A 390 4.17 9.50 11.31
CA SER A 390 4.13 10.96 11.42
C SER A 390 4.49 11.44 12.82
N VAL A 391 4.03 10.76 13.86
CA VAL A 391 4.40 11.05 15.26
C VAL A 391 5.89 10.83 15.49
N VAL A 392 6.43 9.69 15.07
CA VAL A 392 7.86 9.38 15.26
C VAL A 392 8.76 10.34 14.48
N PHE A 393 8.33 10.81 13.32
CA PHE A 393 9.05 11.84 12.59
C PHE A 393 9.20 13.13 13.40
N VAL A 394 8.12 13.60 14.04
CA VAL A 394 8.15 14.79 14.92
C VAL A 394 9.05 14.56 16.12
N ILE A 395 9.01 13.35 16.72
CA ILE A 395 9.89 12.97 17.84
C ILE A 395 11.35 13.01 17.40
N LEU A 396 11.72 12.32 16.31
CA LEU A 396 13.10 12.24 15.83
C LEU A 396 13.66 13.60 15.39
N ARG A 397 12.83 14.49 14.88
CA ARG A 397 13.27 15.86 14.59
C ARG A 397 13.64 16.66 15.83
N ARG A 398 13.00 16.37 16.98
CA ARG A 398 13.28 17.03 18.28
C ARG A 398 14.36 16.32 19.07
N SER A 399 14.34 15.00 19.13
CA SER A 399 15.31 14.22 19.93
C SER A 399 16.66 14.04 19.24
N GLU A 400 16.69 14.00 17.90
CA GLU A 400 17.91 13.81 17.12
C GLU A 400 18.08 14.91 16.06
N PRO A 401 18.27 16.19 16.46
CA PRO A 401 18.40 17.30 15.50
C PRO A 401 19.64 17.19 14.62
N GLY A 402 20.68 16.50 15.08
CA GLY A 402 21.94 16.23 14.37
C GLY A 402 21.88 15.04 13.39
N MET A 403 20.78 14.29 13.34
CA MET A 403 20.64 13.18 12.40
C MET A 403 20.82 13.68 10.96
N GLU A 404 21.64 13.00 10.18
CA GLU A 404 21.81 13.29 8.76
C GLU A 404 20.51 13.00 8.00
N ARG A 405 20.03 13.98 7.25
CA ARG A 405 18.80 13.93 6.46
C ARG A 405 19.08 14.40 5.03
N PRO A 406 19.54 13.51 4.13
CA PRO A 406 19.89 13.88 2.76
C PRO A 406 18.72 14.47 1.96
N PHE A 407 17.48 14.04 2.26
CA PHE A 407 16.23 14.67 1.83
C PHE A 407 15.57 15.29 3.06
N ARG A 408 15.52 16.62 3.14
CA ARG A 408 15.01 17.34 4.32
C ARG A 408 13.88 18.27 3.91
N ILE A 409 12.69 18.03 4.47
CA ILE A 409 11.50 18.86 4.21
C ILE A 409 11.50 20.12 5.09
N GLY A 410 10.98 21.23 4.58
CA GLY A 410 10.84 22.49 5.34
C GLY A 410 12.16 23.12 5.83
N GLY A 411 13.31 22.72 5.25
CA GLY A 411 14.62 23.29 5.57
C GLY A 411 15.12 23.00 6.98
N HIS A 412 16.02 23.87 7.50
CA HIS A 412 16.66 23.72 8.81
C HIS A 412 15.82 24.26 9.97
N GLY A 413 14.75 25.00 9.70
CA GLY A 413 13.87 25.59 10.72
C GLY A 413 12.73 24.65 11.18
N HIS A 414 11.69 25.26 11.73
CA HIS A 414 10.51 24.55 12.25
C HIS A 414 9.56 24.02 11.16
N GLY A 415 9.74 24.41 9.88
CA GLY A 415 8.85 24.08 8.77
C GLY A 415 8.62 22.57 8.61
N GLY A 416 9.67 21.78 8.69
CA GLY A 416 9.50 20.31 8.60
C GLY A 416 8.77 19.71 9.80
N THR A 417 8.99 20.23 11.01
CA THR A 417 8.22 19.81 12.19
C THR A 417 6.74 20.16 12.04
N ALA A 418 6.43 21.35 11.49
CA ALA A 418 5.06 21.77 11.20
C ALA A 418 4.38 20.83 10.18
N ILE A 419 5.08 20.43 9.11
CA ILE A 419 4.59 19.44 8.14
C ILE A 419 4.32 18.10 8.84
N GLY A 420 5.21 17.63 9.72
CA GLY A 420 5.00 16.41 10.50
C GLY A 420 3.78 16.50 11.42
N VAL A 421 3.58 17.63 12.12
CA VAL A 421 2.40 17.85 12.95
C VAL A 421 1.12 17.90 12.09
N LEU A 422 1.17 18.57 10.93
CA LEU A 422 0.05 18.58 9.98
C LEU A 422 -0.29 17.13 9.54
N SER A 423 0.73 16.31 9.22
CA SER A 423 0.53 14.91 8.86
C SER A 423 -0.17 14.12 9.99
N VAL A 424 0.24 14.32 11.25
CA VAL A 424 -0.42 13.69 12.41
C VAL A 424 -1.90 14.11 12.47
N VAL A 425 -2.19 15.41 12.38
CA VAL A 425 -3.56 15.93 12.45
C VAL A 425 -4.43 15.37 11.33
N LEU A 426 -3.92 15.32 10.10
CA LEU A 426 -4.64 14.77 8.94
C LEU A 426 -4.91 13.28 9.10
N CYS A 427 -3.93 12.50 9.57
CA CYS A 427 -4.15 11.06 9.85
C CYS A 427 -5.18 10.85 10.98
N LEU A 428 -5.14 11.64 12.06
CA LEU A 428 -6.13 11.57 13.13
C LEU A 428 -7.53 11.96 12.64
N ALA A 429 -7.63 12.95 11.76
CA ALA A 429 -8.89 13.31 11.11
C ALA A 429 -9.45 12.15 10.27
N LEU A 430 -8.59 11.45 9.48
CA LEU A 430 -9.02 10.27 8.76
C LEU A 430 -9.46 9.14 9.70
N ILE A 431 -8.70 8.87 10.77
CA ILE A 431 -9.08 7.86 11.78
C ILE A 431 -10.43 8.16 12.39
N SER A 432 -10.75 9.44 12.64
CA SER A 432 -12.03 9.84 13.25
C SER A 432 -13.25 9.47 12.39
N LEU A 433 -13.09 9.32 11.07
CA LEU A 433 -14.16 8.92 10.15
C LEU A 433 -14.61 7.45 10.32
N TYR A 434 -13.80 6.63 10.98
CA TYR A 434 -14.14 5.23 11.28
C TYR A 434 -14.83 5.05 12.63
N LEU A 435 -15.02 6.11 13.41
CA LEU A 435 -15.68 6.07 14.72
C LEU A 435 -17.20 5.79 14.59
N PRO A 436 -17.85 5.24 15.62
CA PRO A 436 -19.30 5.01 15.61
C PRO A 436 -20.09 6.27 15.22
N GLY A 437 -21.01 6.13 14.28
CA GLY A 437 -21.83 7.23 13.76
C GLY A 437 -21.18 8.09 12.67
N MET A 438 -19.94 7.80 12.29
CA MET A 438 -19.24 8.44 11.20
C MET A 438 -19.44 7.68 9.87
N PRO A 439 -19.22 8.35 8.70
CA PRO A 439 -19.53 7.77 7.38
C PRO A 439 -18.81 6.45 7.05
N ALA A 440 -17.60 6.24 7.58
CA ALA A 440 -16.79 5.06 7.32
C ALA A 440 -16.82 4.04 8.46
N PHE A 441 -17.86 4.05 9.30
CA PHE A 441 -17.99 3.04 10.35
C PHE A 441 -18.05 1.64 9.75
N LEU A 442 -17.18 0.76 10.22
CA LEU A 442 -16.95 -0.55 9.61
C LEU A 442 -18.19 -1.47 9.71
N SER A 443 -18.44 -2.20 8.63
CA SER A 443 -19.42 -3.30 8.64
C SER A 443 -19.00 -4.43 9.57
N ALA A 444 -19.95 -5.27 10.01
CA ALA A 444 -19.65 -6.38 10.92
C ALA A 444 -18.60 -7.37 10.37
N PRO A 445 -18.61 -7.76 9.06
CA PRO A 445 -17.52 -8.57 8.49
C PRO A 445 -16.16 -7.86 8.52
N ALA A 446 -16.12 -6.54 8.18
CA ALA A 446 -14.90 -5.77 8.22
C ALA A 446 -14.34 -5.64 9.66
N TRP A 447 -15.21 -5.43 10.65
CA TRP A 447 -14.82 -5.47 12.07
C TRP A 447 -14.26 -6.84 12.48
N THR A 448 -14.82 -7.93 11.95
CA THR A 448 -14.31 -9.28 12.24
C THR A 448 -12.90 -9.46 11.71
N ILE A 449 -12.64 -9.09 10.45
CA ILE A 449 -11.30 -9.18 9.85
C ILE A 449 -10.30 -8.30 10.60
N PHE A 450 -10.65 -7.03 10.84
CA PHE A 450 -9.84 -6.08 11.60
C PHE A 450 -9.56 -6.60 13.01
N GLY A 451 -10.61 -7.02 13.73
CA GLY A 451 -10.50 -7.51 15.10
C GLY A 451 -9.63 -8.76 15.24
N LEU A 452 -9.79 -9.74 14.36
CA LEU A 452 -8.97 -10.96 14.35
C LEU A 452 -7.48 -10.64 14.11
N TRP A 453 -7.19 -9.74 13.19
CA TRP A 453 -5.82 -9.31 12.94
C TRP A 453 -5.20 -8.64 14.17
N TRP A 454 -5.93 -7.70 14.80
CA TRP A 454 -5.43 -6.99 15.97
C TRP A 454 -5.39 -7.86 17.23
N LEU A 455 -6.29 -8.83 17.36
CA LEU A 455 -6.24 -9.82 18.45
C LEU A 455 -4.99 -10.71 18.34
N LEU A 456 -4.66 -11.16 17.13
CA LEU A 456 -3.41 -11.88 16.88
C LEU A 456 -2.20 -10.99 17.20
N GLY A 457 -2.24 -9.72 16.79
CA GLY A 457 -1.21 -8.73 17.13
C GLY A 457 -1.03 -8.53 18.64
N LEU A 458 -2.13 -8.48 19.38
CA LEU A 458 -2.10 -8.34 20.83
C LEU A 458 -1.36 -9.51 21.51
N VAL A 459 -1.54 -10.74 21.01
CA VAL A 459 -0.82 -11.92 21.53
C VAL A 459 0.70 -11.75 21.40
N PHE A 460 1.17 -11.21 20.28
CA PHE A 460 2.60 -10.94 20.09
C PHE A 460 3.07 -9.72 20.89
N LEU A 461 2.29 -8.63 20.90
CA LEU A 461 2.60 -7.40 21.63
C LEU A 461 2.83 -7.67 23.14
N LEU A 462 2.03 -8.54 23.75
CA LEU A 462 2.17 -8.90 25.16
C LEU A 462 3.45 -9.66 25.47
N ARG A 463 4.09 -10.28 24.46
CA ARG A 463 5.37 -10.99 24.61
C ARG A 463 6.58 -10.07 24.44
N ILE A 464 6.40 -8.85 23.91
CA ILE A 464 7.50 -7.90 23.71
C ILE A 464 7.95 -7.33 25.04
N PRO A 465 9.26 -7.37 25.33
CA PRO A 465 9.83 -6.81 26.55
C PRO A 465 9.46 -5.35 26.75
N THR A 466 9.17 -4.99 28.00
CA THR A 466 9.01 -3.59 28.42
C THR A 466 10.37 -2.97 28.74
N GLY A 467 10.49 -1.65 28.57
CA GLY A 467 11.68 -0.91 28.99
C GLY A 467 12.80 -0.83 27.95
N ILE A 468 12.59 -1.32 26.73
CA ILE A 468 13.56 -1.08 25.65
C ILE A 468 13.50 0.40 25.27
N ARG A 469 14.56 1.14 25.61
CA ARG A 469 14.65 2.57 25.32
C ARG A 469 14.83 2.82 23.82
N PRO A 470 14.18 3.86 23.25
CA PRO A 470 14.43 4.31 21.88
C PRO A 470 15.91 4.66 21.68
N GLY A 471 16.38 4.63 20.43
CA GLY A 471 17.73 5.00 20.04
C GLY A 471 18.29 4.15 18.91
N ALA A 472 19.46 4.50 18.40
CA ALA A 472 20.08 3.84 17.25
C ALA A 472 20.37 2.34 17.50
N ASP A 473 20.63 1.94 18.73
CA ASP A 473 20.94 0.58 19.17
C ASP A 473 19.72 -0.16 19.79
N ALA A 474 18.51 0.37 19.61
CA ALA A 474 17.28 -0.20 20.20
C ALA A 474 17.05 -1.66 19.77
N GLU A 475 17.37 -2.02 18.53
CA GLU A 475 17.22 -3.37 18.00
C GLU A 475 18.16 -4.36 18.70
N HIS A 476 19.44 -4.02 18.83
CA HIS A 476 20.42 -4.84 19.54
C HIS A 476 20.00 -5.08 21.00
N ARG A 477 19.53 -4.02 21.68
CA ARG A 477 19.03 -4.14 23.06
C ARG A 477 17.81 -5.05 23.16
N LEU A 478 16.88 -4.95 22.20
CA LEU A 478 15.69 -5.79 22.14
C LEU A 478 16.05 -7.27 21.95
N VAL A 479 16.87 -7.58 20.94
CA VAL A 479 17.29 -8.95 20.63
C VAL A 479 18.04 -9.55 21.83
N ALA A 480 19.00 -8.82 22.41
CA ALA A 480 19.76 -9.27 23.57
C ALA A 480 18.85 -9.54 24.81
N ASP A 481 17.80 -8.73 25.03
CA ASP A 481 16.88 -8.95 26.15
C ASP A 481 15.99 -10.18 25.92
N VAL A 482 15.49 -10.37 24.72
CA VAL A 482 14.68 -11.56 24.35
C VAL A 482 15.51 -12.84 24.48
N GLU A 483 16.78 -12.84 24.06
CA GLU A 483 17.65 -14.00 24.17
C GLU A 483 17.98 -14.33 25.61
N ARG A 484 18.28 -13.32 26.45
CA ARG A 484 18.48 -13.51 27.90
C ARG A 484 17.26 -14.13 28.58
N ARG A 485 16.05 -13.72 28.21
CA ARG A 485 14.80 -14.30 28.78
C ARG A 485 14.61 -15.75 28.38
N ARG A 486 14.94 -16.12 27.11
CA ARG A 486 14.89 -17.50 26.63
C ARG A 486 15.88 -18.44 27.32
N GLN A 487 17.04 -17.93 27.71
CA GLN A 487 18.03 -18.73 28.46
C GLN A 487 17.64 -18.98 29.92
N ARG A 488 16.71 -18.19 30.46
CA ARG A 488 16.21 -18.28 31.83
C ARG A 488 14.91 -19.08 31.98
N SER A 489 14.23 -19.36 30.85
CA SER A 489 12.99 -20.19 30.76
C SER A 489 13.32 -21.62 30.40
#